data_74d8eb18dbaf1a5f0cd4d3b086b7f4cb
#
_entry.id   74d8eb18dbaf1a5f0cd4d3b086b7f4cb
#
_cell.length_a   1.000
_cell.length_b   1.000
_cell.length_c   1.000
_cell.angle_alpha   90.00
_cell.angle_beta   90.00
_cell.angle_gamma   90.00
#
_symmetry.space_group_name_H-M   'P 1'
#
loop_
_entity.id
_entity.type
_entity.pdbx_description
1 polymer ?
#
loop_
_entity_poly.entity_id
_entity_poly.type
_entity_poly.pdbx_seq_one_letter_code
_entity_poly.pdbx_strand_id
1 'polypeptide(L)'
;MRNPDSRAHGAADADHISSFFRRLRPDWLLLHFPPRLVRSTYVFVNGFVTIALLALLALVSHNPFVFPSLGPTAYLLFFAPLGKTSSPRNTIIGHAIGLICGYGAFVITGVGAMPFGVHPGIFWPRILASALSLSVTGAFMVLLDVSHPPACATTLIVSLGIISKPRELLIIEVAVFLLVAQALVINRLAGLPYPLWRAAEAIKE
;
A
#
# COMPACT_ATOMS: atom_id res chain seq x y z
N MET A 1 29.02 29.75 -34.51
CA MET A 1 29.56 28.38 -34.73
C MET A 1 29.39 27.58 -33.43
N ARG A 2 28.48 26.60 -33.36
CA ARG A 2 28.35 25.72 -32.19
C ARG A 2 29.37 24.57 -32.34
N ASN A 3 30.21 24.41 -31.31
CA ASN A 3 31.27 23.42 -31.27
C ASN A 3 30.69 21.98 -31.42
N PRO A 4 31.10 21.19 -32.41
CA PRO A 4 30.64 19.82 -32.64
C PRO A 4 30.97 18.88 -31.48
N ASP A 5 32.02 19.12 -30.71
CA ASP A 5 32.43 18.27 -29.57
C ASP A 5 31.43 18.27 -28.38
N SER A 6 30.68 19.37 -28.20
CA SER A 6 29.70 19.45 -27.14
C SER A 6 28.49 18.53 -27.36
N ARG A 7 28.18 18.19 -28.63
CA ARG A 7 27.09 17.25 -28.96
C ARG A 7 27.50 15.79 -28.76
N ALA A 8 28.76 15.47 -29.05
CA ALA A 8 29.30 14.12 -28.87
C ALA A 8 29.41 13.74 -27.39
N HIS A 9 29.83 14.67 -26.52
CA HIS A 9 29.87 14.46 -25.06
C HIS A 9 28.45 14.28 -24.47
N GLY A 10 27.50 15.11 -24.85
CA GLY A 10 26.14 14.99 -24.38
C GLY A 10 25.43 13.69 -24.81
N ALA A 11 25.75 13.16 -26.00
CA ALA A 11 25.20 11.88 -26.45
C ALA A 11 25.84 10.69 -25.70
N ALA A 12 27.15 10.73 -25.47
CA ALA A 12 27.85 9.69 -24.70
C ALA A 12 27.35 9.64 -23.22
N ASP A 13 27.17 10.79 -22.60
CA ASP A 13 26.63 10.88 -21.23
C ASP A 13 25.16 10.36 -21.15
N ALA A 14 24.35 10.69 -22.14
CA ALA A 14 22.97 10.19 -22.21
C ALA A 14 22.91 8.66 -22.39
N ASP A 15 23.80 8.08 -23.18
CA ASP A 15 23.94 6.64 -23.39
C ASP A 15 24.44 5.93 -22.12
N HIS A 16 25.40 6.52 -21.41
CA HIS A 16 25.86 5.99 -20.12
C HIS A 16 24.75 6.00 -19.06
N ILE A 17 23.99 7.09 -18.94
CA ILE A 17 22.87 7.22 -18.02
C ILE A 17 21.77 6.21 -18.38
N SER A 18 21.40 6.09 -19.66
CA SER A 18 20.38 5.16 -20.12
C SER A 18 20.78 3.69 -19.88
N SER A 19 22.05 3.35 -20.08
CA SER A 19 22.61 2.03 -19.83
C SER A 19 22.62 1.68 -18.35
N PHE A 20 22.92 2.65 -17.48
CA PHE A 20 22.88 2.50 -16.03
C PHE A 20 21.44 2.21 -15.54
N PHE A 21 20.45 3.01 -15.94
CA PHE A 21 19.05 2.77 -15.56
C PHE A 21 18.51 1.45 -16.11
N ARG A 22 18.95 1.02 -17.30
CA ARG A 22 18.58 -0.30 -17.85
C ARG A 22 19.13 -1.45 -17.00
N ARG A 23 20.33 -1.33 -16.43
CA ARG A 23 20.92 -2.34 -15.53
C ARG A 23 20.23 -2.42 -14.16
N LEU A 24 19.55 -1.36 -13.73
CA LEU A 24 18.77 -1.35 -12.50
C LEU A 24 17.36 -1.95 -12.66
N ARG A 25 16.95 -2.26 -13.89
CA ARG A 25 15.65 -2.91 -14.12
C ARG A 25 15.65 -4.34 -13.60
N PRO A 26 14.57 -4.77 -12.94
CA PRO A 26 14.43 -6.15 -12.45
C PRO A 26 14.72 -7.21 -13.51
N ASP A 27 14.30 -7.01 -14.76
CA ASP A 27 14.54 -7.94 -15.87
C ASP A 27 16.03 -8.19 -16.10
N TRP A 28 16.85 -7.14 -16.11
CA TRP A 28 18.30 -7.28 -16.26
C TRP A 28 18.94 -7.92 -15.03
N LEU A 29 18.51 -7.52 -13.83
CA LEU A 29 19.03 -8.06 -12.57
C LEU A 29 18.71 -9.55 -12.41
N LEU A 30 17.53 -10.00 -12.83
CA LEU A 30 17.13 -11.40 -12.79
C LEU A 30 17.96 -12.31 -13.71
N LEU A 31 18.59 -11.75 -14.75
CA LEU A 31 19.50 -12.50 -15.62
C LEU A 31 20.90 -12.69 -15.01
N HIS A 32 21.31 -11.83 -14.06
CA HIS A 32 22.68 -11.80 -13.53
C HIS A 32 22.78 -12.18 -12.06
N PHE A 33 21.66 -12.17 -11.32
CA PHE A 33 21.64 -12.42 -9.88
C PHE A 33 20.53 -13.41 -9.49
N PRO A 34 20.67 -14.12 -8.36
CA PRO A 34 19.63 -15.03 -7.88
C PRO A 34 18.27 -14.33 -7.72
N PRO A 35 17.17 -14.91 -8.23
CA PRO A 35 15.86 -14.26 -8.21
C PRO A 35 15.38 -13.87 -6.80
N ARG A 36 15.73 -14.67 -5.79
CA ARG A 36 15.39 -14.35 -4.40
C ARG A 36 16.07 -13.08 -3.90
N LEU A 37 17.34 -12.89 -4.25
CA LEU A 37 18.10 -11.70 -3.87
C LEU A 37 17.52 -10.44 -4.56
N VAL A 38 17.26 -10.51 -5.85
CA VAL A 38 16.69 -9.39 -6.60
C VAL A 38 15.34 -8.99 -6.04
N ARG A 39 14.44 -9.96 -5.80
CA ARG A 39 13.11 -9.69 -5.25
C ARG A 39 13.17 -9.14 -3.82
N SER A 40 14.02 -9.70 -2.95
CA SER A 40 14.14 -9.21 -1.57
C SER A 40 14.69 -7.79 -1.53
N THR A 41 15.70 -7.46 -2.35
CA THR A 41 16.24 -6.10 -2.47
C THR A 41 15.18 -5.13 -3.02
N TYR A 42 14.40 -5.56 -4.02
CA TYR A 42 13.32 -4.75 -4.58
C TYR A 42 12.25 -4.40 -3.53
N VAL A 43 11.78 -5.39 -2.78
CA VAL A 43 10.81 -5.18 -1.70
C VAL A 43 11.40 -4.32 -0.59
N PHE A 44 12.65 -4.57 -0.19
CA PHE A 44 13.31 -3.81 0.86
C PHE A 44 13.45 -2.33 0.50
N VAL A 45 14.04 -2.02 -0.65
CA VAL A 45 14.31 -0.64 -1.06
C VAL A 45 13.00 0.13 -1.26
N ASN A 46 12.06 -0.44 -2.00
CA ASN A 46 10.82 0.25 -2.33
C ASN A 46 9.88 0.36 -1.13
N GLY A 47 9.81 -0.68 -0.29
CA GLY A 47 9.07 -0.62 0.98
C GLY A 47 9.65 0.43 1.92
N PHE A 48 10.98 0.50 2.06
CA PHE A 48 11.65 1.53 2.86
C PHE A 48 11.34 2.93 2.34
N VAL A 49 11.57 3.18 1.04
CA VAL A 49 11.37 4.51 0.44
C VAL A 49 9.91 4.97 0.58
N THR A 50 8.94 4.12 0.26
CA THR A 50 7.53 4.51 0.30
C THR A 50 7.04 4.78 1.72
N ILE A 51 7.40 3.94 2.69
CA ILE A 51 7.01 4.17 4.09
C ILE A 51 7.77 5.37 4.68
N ALA A 52 9.05 5.56 4.34
CA ALA A 52 9.81 6.73 4.78
C ALA A 52 9.21 8.05 4.26
N LEU A 53 8.75 8.09 3.01
CA LEU A 53 8.07 9.26 2.45
C LEU A 53 6.74 9.56 3.16
N LEU A 54 5.95 8.53 3.46
CA LEU A 54 4.71 8.71 4.23
C LEU A 54 5.00 9.12 5.69
N ALA A 55 6.06 8.59 6.30
CA ALA A 55 6.48 8.98 7.64
C ALA A 55 6.98 10.44 7.66
N LEU A 56 7.72 10.87 6.64
CA LEU A 56 8.12 12.27 6.50
C LEU A 56 6.91 13.20 6.33
N LEU A 57 5.93 12.77 5.52
CA LEU A 57 4.68 13.51 5.37
C LEU A 57 3.91 13.57 6.70
N ALA A 58 3.88 12.50 7.47
CA ALA A 58 3.28 12.47 8.81
C ALA A 58 3.98 13.45 9.75
N LEU A 59 5.32 13.48 9.73
CA LEU A 59 6.13 14.39 10.54
C LEU A 59 5.83 15.85 10.22
N VAL A 60 5.83 16.22 8.92
CA VAL A 60 5.65 17.61 8.48
C VAL A 60 4.19 18.08 8.64
N SER A 61 3.23 17.21 8.39
CA SER A 61 1.80 17.56 8.45
C SER A 61 1.18 17.40 9.83
N HIS A 62 1.89 16.78 10.78
CA HIS A 62 1.37 16.40 12.10
C HIS A 62 0.07 15.55 12.03
N ASN A 63 -0.04 14.71 10.99
CA ASN A 63 -1.18 13.82 10.78
C ASN A 63 -0.74 12.36 10.67
N PRO A 64 -1.60 11.38 11.03
CA PRO A 64 -1.25 9.96 11.06
C PRO A 64 -1.24 9.34 9.65
N PHE A 65 -0.25 9.70 8.81
CA PHE A 65 -0.06 9.09 7.49
C PHE A 65 0.61 7.71 7.53
N VAL A 66 1.04 7.24 8.70
CA VAL A 66 1.59 5.89 8.89
C VAL A 66 0.77 5.15 9.94
N PHE A 67 0.29 3.97 9.57
CA PHE A 67 -0.48 3.10 10.45
C PHE A 67 -0.21 1.62 10.10
N PRO A 68 -0.46 0.68 11.03
CA PRO A 68 0.02 -0.70 10.92
C PRO A 68 -0.36 -1.45 9.64
N SER A 69 -1.54 -1.20 9.07
CA SER A 69 -1.97 -1.93 7.86
C SER A 69 -1.29 -1.47 6.56
N LEU A 70 -0.58 -0.34 6.57
CA LEU A 70 0.23 0.07 5.42
C LEU A 70 1.46 -0.83 5.19
N GLY A 71 2.01 -1.44 6.23
CA GLY A 71 3.14 -2.37 6.10
C GLY A 71 2.81 -3.56 5.18
N PRO A 72 1.81 -4.38 5.52
CA PRO A 72 1.36 -5.46 4.65
C PRO A 72 0.92 -4.99 3.26
N THR A 73 0.31 -3.81 3.15
CA THR A 73 -0.06 -3.21 1.85
C THR A 73 1.17 -2.91 1.01
N ALA A 74 2.16 -2.21 1.54
CA ALA A 74 3.41 -1.92 0.85
C ALA A 74 4.14 -3.22 0.44
N TYR A 75 4.18 -4.21 1.34
CA TYR A 75 4.75 -5.51 1.02
C TYR A 75 4.09 -6.13 -0.22
N LEU A 76 2.75 -6.20 -0.27
CA LEU A 76 2.04 -6.77 -1.42
C LEU A 76 2.31 -5.99 -2.72
N LEU A 77 2.31 -4.67 -2.66
CA LEU A 77 2.50 -3.80 -3.83
C LEU A 77 3.87 -3.99 -4.49
N PHE A 78 4.91 -4.44 -3.75
CA PHE A 78 6.25 -4.67 -4.27
C PHE A 78 6.63 -6.14 -4.36
N PHE A 79 6.03 -7.02 -3.57
CA PHE A 79 6.27 -8.46 -3.62
C PHE A 79 5.51 -9.13 -4.76
N ALA A 80 4.24 -8.79 -4.95
CA ALA A 80 3.36 -9.36 -5.96
C ALA A 80 2.60 -8.26 -6.73
N PRO A 81 3.32 -7.34 -7.41
CA PRO A 81 2.73 -6.13 -7.99
C PRO A 81 1.63 -6.41 -9.03
N LEU A 82 1.73 -7.50 -9.76
CA LEU A 82 0.74 -7.88 -10.79
C LEU A 82 -0.43 -8.70 -10.24
N GLY A 83 -0.39 -9.06 -8.96
CA GLY A 83 -1.44 -9.83 -8.31
C GLY A 83 -2.74 -9.02 -8.14
N LYS A 84 -3.87 -9.74 -8.14
CA LYS A 84 -5.20 -9.15 -7.92
C LYS A 84 -5.25 -8.34 -6.63
N THR A 85 -4.64 -8.83 -5.55
CA THR A 85 -4.60 -8.21 -4.22
C THR A 85 -3.80 -6.91 -4.17
N SER A 86 -2.89 -6.70 -5.13
CA SER A 86 -2.01 -5.53 -5.23
C SER A 86 -2.51 -4.49 -6.24
N SER A 87 -3.62 -4.75 -6.92
CA SER A 87 -4.17 -3.79 -7.88
C SER A 87 -4.64 -2.51 -7.19
N PRO A 88 -4.51 -1.32 -7.80
CA PRO A 88 -4.97 -0.06 -7.24
C PRO A 88 -6.43 -0.11 -6.78
N ARG A 89 -7.32 -0.68 -7.60
CA ARG A 89 -8.73 -0.88 -7.26
C ARG A 89 -8.91 -1.65 -5.95
N ASN A 90 -8.29 -2.81 -5.85
CA ASN A 90 -8.49 -3.68 -4.71
C ASN A 90 -7.87 -3.11 -3.43
N THR A 91 -6.74 -2.41 -3.56
CA THR A 91 -6.09 -1.75 -2.43
C THR A 91 -6.96 -0.60 -1.90
N ILE A 92 -7.34 0.35 -2.75
CA ILE A 92 -8.11 1.54 -2.36
C ILE A 92 -9.52 1.12 -1.87
N ILE A 93 -10.27 0.37 -2.68
CA ILE A 93 -11.63 -0.03 -2.28
C ILE A 93 -11.60 -0.96 -1.07
N GLY A 94 -10.61 -1.85 -0.96
CA GLY A 94 -10.44 -2.72 0.20
C GLY A 94 -10.30 -1.93 1.50
N HIS A 95 -9.39 -0.95 1.53
CA HIS A 95 -9.22 -0.09 2.70
C HIS A 95 -10.47 0.75 2.99
N ALA A 96 -11.13 1.31 1.98
CA ALA A 96 -12.39 2.02 2.16
C ALA A 96 -13.48 1.14 2.79
N ILE A 97 -13.64 -0.12 2.33
CA ILE A 97 -14.54 -1.09 2.96
C ILE A 97 -14.14 -1.32 4.42
N GLY A 98 -12.84 -1.53 4.69
CA GLY A 98 -12.33 -1.73 6.05
C GLY A 98 -12.62 -0.54 6.97
N LEU A 99 -12.45 0.68 6.49
CA LEU A 99 -12.76 1.92 7.23
C LEU A 99 -14.25 2.04 7.54
N ILE A 100 -15.11 1.82 6.55
CA ILE A 100 -16.58 1.94 6.71
C ILE A 100 -17.09 0.88 7.67
N CYS A 101 -16.71 -0.39 7.49
CA CYS A 101 -17.14 -1.49 8.34
C CYS A 101 -16.59 -1.36 9.76
N GLY A 102 -15.30 -0.96 9.87
CA GLY A 102 -14.67 -0.73 11.16
C GLY A 102 -15.34 0.39 11.95
N TYR A 103 -15.61 1.51 11.29
CA TYR A 103 -16.28 2.64 11.93
C TYR A 103 -17.74 2.33 12.28
N GLY A 104 -18.46 1.65 11.39
CA GLY A 104 -19.83 1.19 11.68
C GLY A 104 -19.89 0.29 12.91
N ALA A 105 -18.99 -0.70 13.01
CA ALA A 105 -18.91 -1.56 14.17
C ALA A 105 -18.51 -0.80 15.45
N PHE A 106 -17.55 0.13 15.38
CA PHE A 106 -17.15 1.01 16.48
C PHE A 106 -18.34 1.79 17.06
N VAL A 107 -19.17 2.36 16.19
CA VAL A 107 -20.36 3.13 16.62
C VAL A 107 -21.45 2.22 17.17
N ILE A 108 -21.81 1.15 16.46
CA ILE A 108 -22.93 0.27 16.81
C ILE A 108 -22.68 -0.46 18.15
N THR A 109 -21.45 -0.84 18.42
CA THR A 109 -21.10 -1.59 19.65
C THR A 109 -20.79 -0.67 20.84
N GLY A 110 -20.77 0.65 20.65
CA GLY A 110 -20.54 1.61 21.71
C GLY A 110 -19.09 1.68 22.21
N VAL A 111 -18.12 1.17 21.45
CA VAL A 111 -16.69 1.25 21.82
C VAL A 111 -16.22 2.69 22.01
N GLY A 112 -16.83 3.65 21.30
CA GLY A 112 -16.51 5.08 21.42
C GLY A 112 -16.81 5.70 22.79
N ALA A 113 -17.68 5.08 23.57
CA ALA A 113 -17.99 5.52 24.95
C ALA A 113 -17.03 4.93 26.00
N MET A 114 -16.08 4.06 25.59
CA MET A 114 -15.16 3.40 26.49
C MET A 114 -13.84 4.16 26.65
N PRO A 115 -13.14 4.02 27.78
CA PRO A 115 -11.82 4.59 27.96
C PRO A 115 -10.85 4.08 26.88
N PHE A 116 -10.07 4.99 26.32
CA PHE A 116 -9.02 4.66 25.36
C PHE A 116 -7.91 3.84 26.05
N GLY A 117 -7.48 2.76 25.41
CA GLY A 117 -6.33 1.95 25.86
C GLY A 117 -6.56 0.45 25.68
N VAL A 118 -5.47 -0.26 25.43
CA VAL A 118 -5.46 -1.73 25.34
C VAL A 118 -5.50 -2.39 26.73
N HIS A 119 -5.43 -1.62 27.80
CA HIS A 119 -5.42 -2.04 29.22
C HIS A 119 -6.59 -1.52 30.02
N PRO A 120 -7.01 -2.28 30.98
CA PRO A 120 -7.04 -3.73 31.11
C PRO A 120 -8.42 -4.28 30.78
N GLY A 121 -8.47 -5.17 29.88
CA GLY A 121 -9.66 -5.96 29.65
C GLY A 121 -10.28 -5.74 28.27
N ILE A 122 -10.36 -6.85 27.56
CA ILE A 122 -11.21 -6.95 26.36
C ILE A 122 -12.64 -6.99 26.90
N PHE A 123 -13.34 -5.86 26.81
CA PHE A 123 -14.76 -5.79 27.15
C PHE A 123 -15.61 -6.30 25.99
N TRP A 124 -16.80 -6.83 26.29
CA TRP A 124 -17.74 -7.35 25.30
C TRP A 124 -17.94 -6.46 24.07
N PRO A 125 -18.08 -5.12 24.18
CA PRO A 125 -18.18 -4.25 23.01
C PRO A 125 -16.98 -4.34 22.05
N ARG A 126 -15.75 -4.46 22.56
CA ARG A 126 -14.56 -4.62 21.71
C ARG A 126 -14.49 -5.98 21.03
N ILE A 127 -14.91 -7.04 21.72
CA ILE A 127 -15.03 -8.38 21.14
C ILE A 127 -16.03 -8.34 19.99
N LEU A 128 -17.21 -7.79 20.23
CA LEU A 128 -18.25 -7.67 19.20
C LEU A 128 -17.82 -6.77 18.05
N ALA A 129 -17.20 -5.62 18.35
CA ALA A 129 -16.71 -4.69 17.35
C ALA A 129 -15.68 -5.35 16.41
N SER A 130 -14.69 -6.04 16.97
CA SER A 130 -13.65 -6.69 16.18
C SER A 130 -14.20 -7.85 15.36
N ALA A 131 -15.01 -8.72 15.95
CA ALA A 131 -15.59 -9.85 15.24
C ALA A 131 -16.56 -9.39 14.13
N LEU A 132 -17.47 -8.46 14.44
CA LEU A 132 -18.43 -7.91 13.48
C LEU A 132 -17.73 -7.18 12.33
N SER A 133 -16.81 -6.27 12.65
CA SER A 133 -16.12 -5.48 11.64
C SER A 133 -15.33 -6.34 10.66
N LEU A 134 -14.57 -7.33 11.18
CA LEU A 134 -13.78 -8.23 10.34
C LEU A 134 -14.67 -9.10 9.45
N SER A 135 -15.74 -9.69 10.02
CA SER A 135 -16.66 -10.56 9.27
C SER A 135 -17.40 -9.79 8.18
N VAL A 136 -17.91 -8.60 8.49
CA VAL A 136 -18.61 -7.76 7.51
C VAL A 136 -17.65 -7.24 6.44
N THR A 137 -16.43 -6.83 6.80
CA THR A 137 -15.39 -6.43 5.85
C THR A 137 -15.08 -7.55 4.87
N GLY A 138 -14.85 -8.77 5.37
CA GLY A 138 -14.60 -9.95 4.53
C GLY A 138 -15.77 -10.26 3.60
N ALA A 139 -17.01 -10.23 4.13
CA ALA A 139 -18.21 -10.45 3.34
C ALA A 139 -18.35 -9.42 2.20
N PHE A 140 -18.18 -8.13 2.47
CA PHE A 140 -18.24 -7.09 1.44
C PHE A 140 -17.11 -7.20 0.42
N MET A 141 -15.90 -7.56 0.83
CA MET A 141 -14.82 -7.81 -0.12
C MET A 141 -15.15 -8.93 -1.09
N VAL A 142 -15.77 -10.02 -0.61
CA VAL A 142 -16.21 -11.13 -1.46
C VAL A 142 -17.34 -10.69 -2.39
N LEU A 143 -18.37 -10.03 -1.86
CA LEU A 143 -19.53 -9.58 -2.65
C LEU A 143 -19.15 -8.59 -3.76
N LEU A 144 -18.17 -7.72 -3.52
CA LEU A 144 -17.72 -6.68 -4.47
C LEU A 144 -16.56 -7.14 -5.37
N ASP A 145 -16.15 -8.41 -5.25
CA ASP A 145 -14.97 -8.95 -5.93
C ASP A 145 -13.72 -8.09 -5.71
N VAL A 146 -13.51 -7.67 -4.46
CA VAL A 146 -12.34 -6.94 -3.97
C VAL A 146 -11.55 -7.86 -3.07
N SER A 147 -10.28 -8.09 -3.34
CA SER A 147 -9.42 -8.91 -2.49
C SER A 147 -8.19 -8.10 -2.08
N HIS A 148 -8.18 -7.61 -0.83
CA HIS A 148 -7.04 -6.91 -0.25
C HIS A 148 -6.91 -7.21 1.25
N PRO A 149 -6.24 -8.32 1.63
CA PRO A 149 -6.15 -8.77 3.02
C PRO A 149 -5.68 -7.71 4.03
N PRO A 150 -4.75 -6.78 3.71
CA PRO A 150 -4.36 -5.73 4.66
C PRO A 150 -5.50 -4.84 5.16
N ALA A 151 -6.59 -4.71 4.40
CA ALA A 151 -7.78 -3.97 4.82
C ALA A 151 -8.46 -4.58 6.07
N CYS A 152 -8.28 -5.89 6.30
CA CYS A 152 -8.72 -6.55 7.53
C CYS A 152 -8.01 -6.00 8.78
N ALA A 153 -6.75 -5.58 8.66
CA ALA A 153 -6.07 -4.88 9.75
C ALA A 153 -6.60 -3.46 9.92
N THR A 154 -6.93 -2.76 8.84
CA THR A 154 -7.54 -1.43 8.90
C THR A 154 -8.87 -1.45 9.65
N THR A 155 -9.76 -2.41 9.34
CA THR A 155 -11.05 -2.51 10.02
C THR A 155 -10.90 -2.75 11.53
N LEU A 156 -9.92 -3.56 11.94
CA LEU A 156 -9.64 -3.81 13.37
C LEU A 156 -9.09 -2.57 14.08
N ILE A 157 -8.18 -1.82 13.43
CA ILE A 157 -7.63 -0.57 14.00
C ILE A 157 -8.76 0.42 14.31
N VAL A 158 -9.74 0.52 13.41
CA VAL A 158 -10.87 1.44 13.55
C VAL A 158 -11.89 0.92 14.54
N SER A 159 -12.30 -0.33 14.44
CA SER A 159 -13.34 -0.93 15.30
C SER A 159 -12.94 -1.03 16.76
N LEU A 160 -11.65 -1.20 17.05
CA LEU A 160 -11.10 -1.19 18.40
C LEU A 160 -10.93 0.23 18.97
N GLY A 161 -11.16 1.28 18.18
CA GLY A 161 -11.03 2.66 18.60
C GLY A 161 -9.60 3.19 18.67
N ILE A 162 -8.62 2.50 18.04
CA ILE A 162 -7.23 2.94 18.01
C ILE A 162 -7.11 4.23 17.15
N ILE A 163 -7.77 4.23 15.99
CA ILE A 163 -7.95 5.41 15.14
C ILE A 163 -9.45 5.45 14.78
N SER A 164 -10.19 6.40 15.32
CA SER A 164 -11.65 6.44 15.19
C SER A 164 -12.23 7.81 14.86
N LYS A 165 -11.41 8.87 14.86
CA LYS A 165 -11.91 10.20 14.48
C LYS A 165 -12.14 10.28 12.98
N PRO A 166 -13.31 10.74 12.51
CA PRO A 166 -13.63 10.79 11.08
C PRO A 166 -12.57 11.45 10.20
N ARG A 167 -11.93 12.52 10.69
CA ARG A 167 -10.82 13.17 10.00
C ARG A 167 -9.62 12.23 9.82
N GLU A 168 -9.29 11.46 10.84
CA GLU A 168 -8.17 10.51 10.80
C GLU A 168 -8.45 9.36 9.82
N LEU A 169 -9.71 8.91 9.72
CA LEU A 169 -10.13 7.89 8.76
C LEU A 169 -9.94 8.37 7.31
N LEU A 170 -10.24 9.63 7.02
CA LEU A 170 -9.95 10.21 5.71
C LEU A 170 -8.45 10.28 5.43
N ILE A 171 -7.63 10.61 6.44
CA ILE A 171 -6.17 10.64 6.30
C ILE A 171 -5.62 9.23 6.01
N ILE A 172 -6.17 8.19 6.63
CA ILE A 172 -5.83 6.80 6.33
C ILE A 172 -6.06 6.50 4.83
N GLU A 173 -7.23 6.85 4.31
CA GLU A 173 -7.56 6.58 2.91
C GLU A 173 -6.66 7.39 1.95
N VAL A 174 -6.34 8.64 2.29
CA VAL A 174 -5.38 9.45 1.53
C VAL A 174 -3.98 8.83 1.57
N ALA A 175 -3.54 8.29 2.72
CA ALA A 175 -2.25 7.61 2.83
C ALA A 175 -2.20 6.34 1.96
N VAL A 176 -3.30 5.57 1.91
CA VAL A 176 -3.43 4.41 1.00
C VAL A 176 -3.34 4.85 -0.46
N PHE A 177 -4.05 5.91 -0.83
CA PHE A 177 -3.97 6.46 -2.18
C PHE A 177 -2.55 6.90 -2.55
N LEU A 178 -1.86 7.60 -1.66
CA LEU A 178 -0.47 8.03 -1.87
C LEU A 178 0.48 6.83 -2.00
N LEU A 179 0.30 5.79 -1.18
CA LEU A 179 1.09 4.56 -1.26
C LEU A 179 0.88 3.86 -2.61
N VAL A 180 -0.37 3.76 -3.08
CA VAL A 180 -0.70 3.19 -4.39
C VAL A 180 -0.12 4.02 -5.53
N ALA A 181 -0.19 5.34 -5.44
CA ALA A 181 0.40 6.24 -6.43
C ALA A 181 1.93 6.08 -6.52
N GLN A 182 2.62 6.00 -5.37
CA GLN A 182 4.05 5.71 -5.32
C GLN A 182 4.36 4.34 -5.96
N ALA A 183 3.61 3.29 -5.59
CA ALA A 183 3.79 1.96 -6.15
C ALA A 183 3.55 1.93 -7.66
N LEU A 184 2.57 2.68 -8.17
CA LEU A 184 2.31 2.82 -9.60
C LEU A 184 3.52 3.40 -10.33
N VAL A 185 4.08 4.48 -9.80
CA VAL A 185 5.26 5.13 -10.39
C VAL A 185 6.47 4.20 -10.33
N ILE A 186 6.78 3.66 -9.16
CA ILE A 186 7.96 2.82 -8.94
C ILE A 186 7.92 1.55 -9.79
N ASN A 187 6.81 0.79 -9.75
CA ASN A 187 6.69 -0.46 -10.50
C ASN A 187 6.77 -0.23 -12.02
N ARG A 188 6.18 0.87 -12.52
CA ARG A 188 6.25 1.21 -13.94
C ARG A 188 7.62 1.68 -14.39
N LEU A 189 8.30 2.48 -13.59
CA LEU A 189 9.71 2.86 -13.84
C LEU A 189 10.63 1.64 -13.80
N ALA A 190 10.33 0.65 -12.96
CA ALA A 190 11.02 -0.64 -12.94
C ALA A 190 10.73 -1.51 -14.18
N GLY A 191 9.82 -1.10 -15.07
CA GLY A 191 9.46 -1.83 -16.28
C GLY A 191 8.37 -2.89 -16.09
N LEU A 192 7.75 -2.96 -14.90
CA LEU A 192 6.65 -3.88 -14.65
C LEU A 192 5.34 -3.33 -15.26
N PRO A 193 4.50 -4.16 -15.89
CA PRO A 193 3.20 -3.75 -16.43
C PRO A 193 2.16 -3.60 -15.31
N TYR A 194 2.48 -2.80 -14.31
CA TYR A 194 1.61 -2.56 -13.15
C TYR A 194 0.29 -1.91 -13.59
N PRO A 195 -0.87 -2.46 -13.20
CA PRO A 195 -2.16 -2.00 -13.67
C PRO A 195 -2.47 -0.58 -13.20
N LEU A 196 -3.20 0.19 -14.02
CA LEU A 196 -3.69 1.52 -13.62
C LEU A 196 -4.84 1.44 -12.63
N TRP A 197 -5.67 0.39 -12.73
CA TRP A 197 -6.84 0.22 -11.88
C TRP A 197 -7.08 -1.24 -11.51
N ARG A 198 -7.46 -2.12 -12.46
CA ARG A 198 -7.71 -3.54 -12.23
C ARG A 198 -6.52 -4.38 -12.66
N ALA A 199 -6.21 -5.43 -11.92
CA ALA A 199 -5.28 -6.44 -12.41
C ALA A 199 -5.84 -7.06 -13.70
N ALA A 200 -4.93 -7.45 -14.63
CA ALA A 200 -5.33 -8.26 -15.76
C ALA A 200 -5.92 -9.59 -15.23
N GLU A 201 -7.01 -10.07 -15.82
CA GLU A 201 -7.51 -11.39 -15.52
C GLU A 201 -6.43 -12.40 -15.90
N ALA A 202 -6.09 -13.31 -14.98
CA ALA A 202 -5.26 -14.44 -15.33
C ALA A 202 -6.02 -15.23 -16.41
N ILE A 203 -5.38 -15.43 -17.56
CA ILE A 203 -5.92 -16.30 -18.59
C ILE A 203 -6.11 -17.67 -17.89
N LYS A 204 -7.37 -18.09 -17.74
CA LYS A 204 -7.67 -19.44 -17.26
C LYS A 204 -7.26 -20.37 -18.39
N GLU A 205 -6.10 -21.03 -18.23
CA GLU A 205 -5.73 -22.20 -19.02
C GLU A 205 -6.60 -23.40 -18.68
#